data_aa21041998319f9b0ec9fc8ab3876b14
#
_entry.id   aa21041998319f9b0ec9fc8ab3876b14
#
_cell.length_a   1.000
_cell.length_b   1.000
_cell.length_c   1.000
_cell.angle_alpha   90.00
_cell.angle_beta   90.00
_cell.angle_gamma   90.00
#
_symmetry.space_group_name_H-M   'P 1'
#
loop_
_entity.id
_entity.type
_entity.pdbx_description
1 polymer ?
#
loop_
_entity_poly.entity_id
_entity_poly.type
_entity_poly.pdbx_seq_one_letter_code
_entity_poly.pdbx_strand_id
1 'polypeptide(L)'
;LGPMFVDLIAQRQELAAWVGYDDCEEFLWDWSYNREYFPEDLDGYLQEIQQELVPLFEAVQESGLYDQVYRRRYGEQQCLAYLSSGANAMGGGIQEAYEEMTGRALYDIAPSAQKYEGSFEIYLTSYDAPFVFLNPYEDISDFLSFAHEFGHFTNDYLTGGSYVTTDVAELMSQGMEYMSLCYATEPSAQVLDTARQLKMADSLGVYVGQAAYYSFERQAYQLTGDDLTVENLNAIYSQVAQDFGFDSVGWDEAGWTEITHFFTNPFYVISYVVSNDGAMQLYQMEQDEAGAGLELFLELLETEEDIPLLTLLESKELESPFERVSQVAETFREEFDLVTDGAGR
;
A
#
# COMPACT_ATOMS: atom_id res chain seq x y z
N LEU A 1 -14.11 -0.05 -20.91
CA LEU A 1 -12.81 -0.57 -20.42
C LEU A 1 -12.72 -2.10 -20.53
N GLY A 2 -13.78 -2.88 -20.19
CA GLY A 2 -13.72 -4.33 -20.15
C GLY A 2 -13.12 -5.01 -21.39
N PRO A 3 -13.58 -4.75 -22.62
CA PRO A 3 -12.95 -5.32 -23.82
C PRO A 3 -11.49 -4.93 -24.02
N MET A 4 -11.07 -3.75 -23.57
CA MET A 4 -9.67 -3.33 -23.62
C MET A 4 -8.79 -4.15 -22.66
N PHE A 5 -9.32 -4.50 -21.49
CA PHE A 5 -8.60 -5.32 -20.52
C PHE A 5 -8.45 -6.77 -21.02
N VAL A 6 -9.49 -7.35 -21.64
CA VAL A 6 -9.43 -8.64 -22.32
C VAL A 6 -8.31 -8.64 -23.38
N ASP A 7 -8.29 -7.63 -24.25
CA ASP A 7 -7.24 -7.49 -25.26
C ASP A 7 -5.86 -7.33 -24.64
N LEU A 8 -5.76 -6.61 -23.52
CA LEU A 8 -4.50 -6.36 -22.81
C LEU A 8 -3.93 -7.63 -22.17
N ILE A 9 -4.76 -8.43 -21.50
CA ILE A 9 -4.37 -9.74 -20.96
C ILE A 9 -3.87 -10.64 -22.08
N ALA A 10 -4.65 -10.76 -23.17
CA ALA A 10 -4.26 -11.61 -24.30
C ALA A 10 -2.90 -11.20 -24.89
N GLN A 11 -2.65 -9.91 -25.07
CA GLN A 11 -1.39 -9.40 -25.58
C GLN A 11 -0.20 -9.66 -24.63
N ARG A 12 -0.42 -9.54 -23.31
CA ARG A 12 0.62 -9.82 -22.31
C ARG A 12 0.95 -11.31 -22.25
N GLN A 13 -0.05 -12.19 -22.34
CA GLN A 13 0.15 -13.64 -22.45
C GLN A 13 0.91 -14.00 -23.73
N GLU A 14 0.58 -13.40 -24.87
CA GLU A 14 1.29 -13.61 -26.13
C GLU A 14 2.75 -13.13 -26.03
N LEU A 15 3.00 -11.99 -25.37
CA LEU A 15 4.34 -11.47 -25.14
C LEU A 15 5.16 -12.41 -24.26
N ALA A 16 4.62 -12.89 -23.14
CA ALA A 16 5.25 -13.84 -22.24
C ALA A 16 5.66 -15.11 -22.99
N ALA A 17 4.73 -15.69 -23.77
CA ALA A 17 5.00 -16.86 -24.59
C ALA A 17 6.08 -16.59 -25.66
N TRP A 18 6.09 -15.40 -26.27
CA TRP A 18 7.09 -15.05 -27.27
C TRP A 18 8.51 -14.96 -26.70
N VAL A 19 8.67 -14.54 -25.45
CA VAL A 19 9.97 -14.50 -24.77
C VAL A 19 10.32 -15.78 -24.03
N GLY A 20 9.42 -16.78 -24.04
CA GLY A 20 9.70 -18.14 -23.58
C GLY A 20 9.17 -18.52 -22.22
N TYR A 21 8.22 -17.74 -21.67
CA TYR A 21 7.49 -18.07 -20.44
C TYR A 21 6.18 -18.79 -20.76
N ASP A 22 5.86 -19.79 -19.97
CA ASP A 22 4.58 -20.50 -20.04
C ASP A 22 3.47 -19.78 -19.26
N ASP A 23 3.84 -18.94 -18.29
CA ASP A 23 2.94 -18.16 -17.45
C ASP A 23 3.27 -16.66 -17.51
N CYS A 24 2.23 -15.83 -17.62
CA CYS A 24 2.38 -14.38 -17.72
C CYS A 24 2.72 -13.74 -16.36
N GLU A 25 2.28 -14.33 -15.26
CA GLU A 25 2.61 -13.87 -13.90
C GLU A 25 4.10 -14.09 -13.63
N GLU A 26 4.66 -15.28 -13.92
CA GLU A 26 6.10 -15.56 -13.80
C GLU A 26 6.94 -14.60 -14.66
N PHE A 27 6.48 -14.33 -15.89
CA PHE A 27 7.14 -13.36 -16.77
C PHE A 27 7.26 -11.98 -16.13
N LEU A 28 6.15 -11.49 -15.55
CA LEU A 28 6.12 -10.17 -14.94
C LEU A 28 6.86 -10.12 -13.59
N TRP A 29 6.89 -11.23 -12.84
CA TRP A 29 7.71 -11.38 -11.65
C TRP A 29 9.19 -11.11 -11.93
N ASP A 30 9.71 -11.78 -12.95
CA ASP A 30 11.12 -11.67 -13.32
C ASP A 30 11.48 -10.33 -13.96
N TRP A 31 10.59 -9.79 -14.82
CA TRP A 31 10.91 -8.64 -15.67
C TRP A 31 10.51 -7.30 -15.08
N SER A 32 9.50 -7.26 -14.23
CA SER A 32 8.94 -5.99 -13.73
C SER A 32 9.22 -5.74 -12.26
N TYR A 33 9.33 -6.79 -11.44
CA TYR A 33 9.32 -6.63 -9.99
C TYR A 33 10.57 -7.12 -9.27
N ASN A 34 11.37 -8.00 -9.87
CA ASN A 34 12.56 -8.62 -9.24
C ASN A 34 12.23 -9.21 -7.86
N ARG A 35 11.12 -9.97 -7.77
CA ARG A 35 10.66 -10.62 -6.54
C ARG A 35 11.37 -11.95 -6.35
N GLU A 36 11.70 -12.29 -5.12
CA GLU A 36 12.37 -13.55 -4.74
C GLU A 36 11.42 -14.59 -4.11
N TYR A 37 10.14 -14.24 -4.00
CA TYR A 37 9.04 -15.15 -3.69
C TYR A 37 8.23 -15.44 -4.96
N PHE A 38 7.62 -16.60 -5.03
CA PHE A 38 6.89 -17.05 -6.21
C PHE A 38 5.37 -17.00 -5.98
N PRO A 39 4.56 -17.03 -7.06
CA PRO A 39 3.11 -17.08 -6.95
C PRO A 39 2.59 -18.21 -6.05
N GLU A 40 3.27 -19.37 -6.01
CA GLU A 40 2.89 -20.51 -5.15
C GLU A 40 3.11 -20.24 -3.65
N ASP A 41 4.08 -19.39 -3.29
CA ASP A 41 4.33 -19.00 -1.90
C ASP A 41 3.17 -18.17 -1.36
N LEU A 42 2.47 -17.46 -2.25
CA LEU A 42 1.33 -16.62 -1.91
C LEU A 42 0.04 -17.41 -1.64
N ASP A 43 -0.10 -18.66 -2.09
CA ASP A 43 -1.32 -19.44 -1.86
C ASP A 43 -1.62 -19.62 -0.37
N GLY A 44 -0.61 -20.00 0.42
CA GLY A 44 -0.74 -20.13 1.87
C GLY A 44 -1.00 -18.78 2.55
N TYR A 45 -0.28 -17.76 2.13
CA TYR A 45 -0.39 -16.40 2.66
C TYR A 45 -1.79 -15.81 2.45
N LEU A 46 -2.33 -15.89 1.24
CA LEU A 46 -3.68 -15.43 0.92
C LEU A 46 -4.74 -16.21 1.70
N GLN A 47 -4.56 -17.51 1.87
CA GLN A 47 -5.47 -18.32 2.67
C GLN A 47 -5.46 -17.92 4.15
N GLU A 48 -4.30 -17.61 4.71
CA GLU A 48 -4.18 -17.11 6.09
C GLU A 48 -4.82 -15.72 6.24
N ILE A 49 -4.61 -14.81 5.28
CA ILE A 49 -5.30 -13.50 5.23
C ILE A 49 -6.82 -13.69 5.25
N GLN A 50 -7.35 -14.58 4.39
CA GLN A 50 -8.79 -14.86 4.35
C GLN A 50 -9.30 -15.39 5.70
N GLN A 51 -8.56 -16.26 6.35
CA GLN A 51 -8.99 -16.91 7.61
C GLN A 51 -8.90 -15.98 8.82
N GLU A 52 -7.82 -15.21 8.92
CA GLU A 52 -7.49 -14.44 10.12
C GLU A 52 -7.88 -12.95 10.01
N LEU A 53 -7.76 -12.35 8.81
CA LEU A 53 -7.94 -10.89 8.66
C LEU A 53 -9.29 -10.49 8.09
N VAL A 54 -9.89 -11.30 7.20
CA VAL A 54 -11.23 -10.96 6.64
C VAL A 54 -12.29 -10.80 7.73
N PRO A 55 -12.40 -11.69 8.74
CA PRO A 55 -13.38 -11.48 9.81
C PRO A 55 -13.16 -10.20 10.63
N LEU A 56 -11.90 -9.77 10.78
CA LEU A 56 -11.57 -8.52 11.47
C LEU A 56 -11.94 -7.31 10.61
N PHE A 57 -11.65 -7.39 9.31
CA PHE A 57 -12.03 -6.36 8.35
C PHE A 57 -13.55 -6.15 8.33
N GLU A 58 -14.35 -7.20 8.24
CA GLU A 58 -15.80 -7.12 8.32
C GLU A 58 -16.27 -6.46 9.62
N ALA A 59 -15.68 -6.84 10.77
CA ALA A 59 -16.02 -6.26 12.06
C ALA A 59 -15.69 -4.76 12.12
N VAL A 60 -14.57 -4.32 11.55
CA VAL A 60 -14.18 -2.90 11.47
C VAL A 60 -15.13 -2.13 10.54
N GLN A 61 -15.51 -2.70 9.41
CA GLN A 61 -16.51 -2.11 8.50
C GLN A 61 -17.86 -1.89 9.20
N GLU A 62 -18.32 -2.86 9.98
CA GLU A 62 -19.58 -2.77 10.71
C GLU A 62 -19.54 -1.83 11.93
N SER A 63 -18.35 -1.51 12.46
CA SER A 63 -18.16 -0.67 13.65
C SER A 63 -18.61 0.77 13.47
N GLY A 64 -18.74 1.26 12.24
CA GLY A 64 -19.01 2.66 11.91
C GLY A 64 -17.80 3.59 12.13
N LEU A 65 -16.57 3.03 12.22
CA LEU A 65 -15.34 3.78 12.36
C LEU A 65 -15.16 4.77 11.20
N TYR A 66 -15.32 4.30 9.97
CA TYR A 66 -15.16 5.13 8.77
C TYR A 66 -16.12 6.33 8.76
N ASP A 67 -17.39 6.16 9.18
CA ASP A 67 -18.34 7.26 9.34
C ASP A 67 -17.87 8.32 10.35
N GLN A 68 -17.08 7.92 11.33
CA GLN A 68 -16.56 8.84 12.34
C GLN A 68 -15.33 9.59 11.86
N VAL A 69 -14.39 8.90 11.22
CA VAL A 69 -13.11 9.48 10.77
C VAL A 69 -13.28 10.47 9.63
N TYR A 70 -14.20 10.21 8.69
CA TYR A 70 -14.44 11.08 7.53
C TYR A 70 -15.40 12.26 7.77
N ARG A 71 -15.80 12.52 9.00
CA ARG A 71 -16.77 13.61 9.33
C ARG A 71 -16.20 15.03 9.17
N ARG A 72 -14.90 15.19 9.24
CA ARG A 72 -14.24 16.50 9.23
C ARG A 72 -13.49 16.71 7.92
N ARG A 73 -13.42 17.97 7.50
CA ARG A 73 -12.65 18.39 6.37
C ARG A 73 -11.31 18.97 6.82
N TYR A 74 -10.26 18.61 6.08
CA TYR A 74 -8.91 19.11 6.26
C TYR A 74 -8.40 19.57 4.91
N GLY A 75 -7.72 20.70 4.87
CA GLY A 75 -7.18 21.26 3.63
C GLY A 75 -5.67 21.24 3.61
N GLU A 76 -5.10 21.72 2.52
CA GLU A 76 -3.67 21.76 2.25
C GLU A 76 -2.82 22.22 3.44
N GLN A 77 -3.24 23.29 4.14
CA GLN A 77 -2.48 23.81 5.28
C GLN A 77 -2.37 22.83 6.45
N GLN A 78 -3.42 22.04 6.70
CA GLN A 78 -3.37 21.02 7.75
C GLN A 78 -2.52 19.81 7.32
N CYS A 79 -2.57 19.40 6.05
CA CYS A 79 -1.69 18.36 5.51
C CYS A 79 -0.22 18.77 5.63
N LEU A 80 0.11 20.01 5.22
CA LEU A 80 1.46 20.56 5.38
C LEU A 80 1.90 20.67 6.85
N ALA A 81 1.01 21.11 7.75
CA ALA A 81 1.32 21.19 9.18
C ALA A 81 1.58 19.82 9.79
N TYR A 82 0.76 18.82 9.44
CA TYR A 82 0.94 17.43 9.84
C TYR A 82 2.32 16.91 9.45
N LEU A 83 2.62 16.94 8.15
CA LEU A 83 3.88 16.42 7.61
C LEU A 83 5.09 17.21 8.14
N SER A 84 5.00 18.55 8.20
CA SER A 84 6.03 19.42 8.75
C SER A 84 6.39 19.06 10.18
N SER A 85 5.38 18.88 11.04
CA SER A 85 5.61 18.56 12.44
C SER A 85 6.28 17.19 12.62
N GLY A 86 5.86 16.19 11.83
CA GLY A 86 6.46 14.86 11.81
C GLY A 86 7.91 14.90 11.31
N ALA A 87 8.14 15.47 10.13
CA ALA A 87 9.47 15.55 9.53
C ALA A 87 10.48 16.29 10.42
N ASN A 88 10.09 17.41 11.03
CA ASN A 88 10.95 18.14 11.97
C ASN A 88 11.26 17.31 13.24
N ALA A 89 10.33 16.52 13.73
CA ALA A 89 10.53 15.70 14.92
C ALA A 89 11.39 14.46 14.65
N MET A 90 11.25 13.85 13.47
CA MET A 90 12.10 12.75 13.02
C MET A 90 13.54 13.23 12.69
N GLY A 91 13.69 14.44 12.15
CA GLY A 91 15.00 15.04 11.86
C GLY A 91 15.74 14.38 10.70
N GLY A 92 17.06 14.62 10.64
CA GLY A 92 17.96 14.02 9.66
C GLY A 92 17.52 14.21 8.21
N GLY A 93 17.70 13.19 7.38
CA GLY A 93 17.37 13.21 5.97
C GLY A 93 15.87 13.47 5.68
N ILE A 94 14.97 13.05 6.57
CA ILE A 94 13.53 13.30 6.43
C ILE A 94 13.21 14.79 6.55
N GLN A 95 13.81 15.47 7.53
CA GLN A 95 13.66 16.92 7.66
C GLN A 95 14.26 17.66 6.46
N GLU A 96 15.45 17.27 6.01
CA GLU A 96 16.10 17.87 4.85
C GLU A 96 15.27 17.69 3.56
N ALA A 97 14.70 16.51 3.34
CA ALA A 97 13.79 16.23 2.22
C ALA A 97 12.53 17.12 2.28
N TYR A 98 11.94 17.30 3.47
CA TYR A 98 10.78 18.19 3.64
C TYR A 98 11.13 19.66 3.35
N GLU A 99 12.28 20.14 3.83
CA GLU A 99 12.76 21.50 3.57
C GLU A 99 13.03 21.71 2.06
N GLU A 100 13.62 20.74 1.37
CA GLU A 100 13.82 20.76 -0.08
C GLU A 100 12.49 20.77 -0.83
N MET A 101 11.57 19.84 -0.51
CA MET A 101 10.25 19.75 -1.14
C MET A 101 9.49 21.08 -1.06
N THR A 102 9.43 21.67 0.14
CA THR A 102 8.68 22.91 0.35
C THR A 102 9.42 24.14 -0.14
N GLY A 103 10.75 24.19 0.01
CA GLY A 103 11.60 25.29 -0.42
C GLY A 103 11.62 25.51 -1.94
N ARG A 104 11.51 24.43 -2.70
CA ARG A 104 11.44 24.46 -4.18
C ARG A 104 10.03 24.31 -4.74
N ALA A 105 9.00 24.15 -3.89
CA ALA A 105 7.63 23.84 -4.30
C ALA A 105 7.55 22.59 -5.20
N LEU A 106 8.20 21.50 -4.77
CA LEU A 106 8.22 20.21 -5.45
C LEU A 106 7.00 19.36 -5.08
N TYR A 107 5.85 19.97 -4.98
CA TYR A 107 4.58 19.29 -4.71
C TYR A 107 3.40 20.07 -5.29
N ASP A 108 2.31 19.35 -5.59
CA ASP A 108 1.01 19.90 -5.93
C ASP A 108 -0.09 19.09 -5.23
N ILE A 109 -0.58 19.62 -4.11
CA ILE A 109 -1.63 19.01 -3.29
C ILE A 109 -2.90 19.88 -3.22
N ALA A 110 -3.07 20.82 -4.15
CA ALA A 110 -4.27 21.63 -4.26
C ALA A 110 -5.42 20.84 -4.91
N PRO A 111 -6.65 20.80 -4.31
CA PRO A 111 -7.77 20.06 -4.89
C PRO A 111 -8.23 20.64 -6.23
N SER A 112 -8.54 19.78 -7.21
CA SER A 112 -9.11 20.20 -8.48
C SER A 112 -9.88 19.07 -9.16
N ALA A 113 -11.12 19.35 -9.56
CA ALA A 113 -11.93 18.41 -10.35
C ALA A 113 -11.36 18.13 -11.76
N GLN A 114 -10.28 18.79 -12.17
CA GLN A 114 -9.60 18.59 -13.45
C GLN A 114 -8.27 17.84 -13.31
N LYS A 115 -7.84 17.58 -12.07
CA LYS A 115 -6.66 16.75 -11.80
C LYS A 115 -7.01 15.28 -11.92
N TYR A 116 -5.99 14.45 -12.14
CA TYR A 116 -6.08 13.02 -11.98
C TYR A 116 -6.55 12.69 -10.56
N GLU A 117 -7.45 11.74 -10.42
CA GLU A 117 -7.93 11.26 -9.11
C GLU A 117 -6.92 10.25 -8.56
N GLY A 118 -6.12 10.68 -7.61
CA GLY A 118 -5.09 9.87 -6.97
C GLY A 118 -3.88 10.68 -6.56
N SER A 119 -2.89 9.96 -6.07
CA SER A 119 -1.58 10.48 -5.67
C SER A 119 -0.48 9.70 -6.37
N PHE A 120 0.67 10.29 -6.49
CA PHE A 120 1.91 9.65 -6.91
C PHE A 120 3.11 10.54 -6.59
N GLU A 121 4.25 9.93 -6.43
CA GLU A 121 5.55 10.56 -6.51
C GLU A 121 6.18 10.23 -7.85
N ILE A 122 7.03 11.13 -8.36
CA ILE A 122 7.82 10.92 -9.58
C ILE A 122 9.14 11.67 -9.56
N TYR A 123 10.24 10.98 -9.87
CA TYR A 123 11.52 11.64 -10.07
C TYR A 123 11.59 12.34 -11.43
N LEU A 124 11.66 13.65 -11.39
CA LEU A 124 11.77 14.50 -12.57
C LEU A 124 13.23 14.57 -13.04
N THR A 125 13.68 13.62 -13.83
CA THR A 125 15.09 13.50 -14.29
C THR A 125 15.65 14.78 -14.88
N SER A 126 14.84 15.57 -15.61
CA SER A 126 15.28 16.84 -16.22
C SER A 126 15.51 17.96 -15.20
N TYR A 127 14.96 17.83 -14.00
CA TYR A 127 15.08 18.80 -12.91
C TYR A 127 15.96 18.29 -11.77
N ASP A 128 16.39 17.02 -11.86
CA ASP A 128 17.15 16.32 -10.83
C ASP A 128 16.47 16.46 -9.46
N ALA A 129 15.20 16.09 -9.41
CA ALA A 129 14.38 16.25 -8.22
C ALA A 129 13.12 15.37 -8.24
N PRO A 130 12.72 14.79 -7.09
CA PRO A 130 11.43 14.16 -6.91
C PRO A 130 10.30 15.20 -6.85
N PHE A 131 9.07 14.78 -7.14
CA PHE A 131 7.89 15.63 -7.12
C PHE A 131 6.66 14.86 -6.63
N VAL A 132 5.97 15.39 -5.62
CA VAL A 132 4.73 14.82 -5.09
C VAL A 132 3.50 15.44 -5.74
N PHE A 133 2.61 14.58 -6.21
CA PHE A 133 1.29 14.96 -6.71
C PHE A 133 0.20 14.28 -5.86
N LEU A 134 -0.77 15.06 -5.42
CA LEU A 134 -1.96 14.59 -4.74
C LEU A 134 -3.18 15.42 -5.17
N ASN A 135 -4.26 14.76 -5.54
CA ASN A 135 -5.57 15.40 -5.63
C ASN A 135 -6.39 15.05 -4.39
N PRO A 136 -6.39 15.88 -3.35
CA PRO A 136 -6.91 15.53 -2.05
C PRO A 136 -8.43 15.40 -2.03
N TYR A 137 -8.94 14.51 -1.18
CA TYR A 137 -10.36 14.39 -0.82
C TYR A 137 -10.81 15.47 0.17
N GLU A 138 -9.86 16.25 0.69
CA GLU A 138 -10.03 17.24 1.75
C GLU A 138 -10.56 16.62 3.05
N ASP A 139 -10.12 15.41 3.38
CA ASP A 139 -10.40 14.72 4.63
C ASP A 139 -9.13 14.17 5.30
N ILE A 140 -9.28 13.35 6.33
CA ILE A 140 -8.16 12.91 7.15
C ILE A 140 -7.25 11.92 6.42
N SER A 141 -7.73 11.23 5.39
CA SER A 141 -6.93 10.30 4.60
C SER A 141 -5.80 11.00 3.84
N ASP A 142 -6.00 12.29 3.51
CA ASP A 142 -4.96 13.06 2.84
C ASP A 142 -3.67 13.21 3.64
N PHE A 143 -3.74 13.08 4.99
CA PHE A 143 -2.53 13.08 5.82
C PHE A 143 -1.68 11.86 5.55
N LEU A 144 -2.32 10.70 5.44
CA LEU A 144 -1.65 9.42 5.17
C LEU A 144 -1.16 9.37 3.72
N SER A 145 -2.02 9.74 2.76
CA SER A 145 -1.64 9.77 1.35
C SER A 145 -0.47 10.72 1.08
N PHE A 146 -0.45 11.89 1.72
CA PHE A 146 0.67 12.82 1.58
C PHE A 146 1.95 12.30 2.26
N ALA A 147 1.83 11.63 3.41
CA ALA A 147 2.97 10.98 4.05
C ALA A 147 3.50 9.81 3.20
N HIS A 148 2.63 9.02 2.58
CA HIS A 148 2.97 7.96 1.65
C HIS A 148 3.85 8.47 0.51
N GLU A 149 3.36 9.43 -0.25
CA GLU A 149 4.11 10.00 -1.38
C GLU A 149 5.39 10.72 -0.91
N PHE A 150 5.39 11.28 0.29
CA PHE A 150 6.58 11.85 0.89
C PHE A 150 7.62 10.78 1.29
N GLY A 151 7.20 9.55 1.56
CA GLY A 151 8.11 8.41 1.75
C GLY A 151 8.93 8.13 0.50
N HIS A 152 8.27 8.01 -0.66
CA HIS A 152 8.93 7.88 -1.96
C HIS A 152 9.83 9.10 -2.26
N PHE A 153 9.30 10.31 -2.07
CA PHE A 153 10.06 11.55 -2.25
C PHE A 153 11.35 11.57 -1.42
N THR A 154 11.29 11.10 -0.17
CA THR A 154 12.44 11.12 0.73
C THR A 154 13.52 10.15 0.26
N ASN A 155 13.16 8.93 -0.16
CA ASN A 155 14.11 7.99 -0.74
C ASN A 155 14.75 8.57 -2.00
N ASP A 156 13.97 9.05 -2.95
CA ASP A 156 14.46 9.65 -4.19
C ASP A 156 15.34 10.88 -3.95
N TYR A 157 15.01 11.70 -2.95
CA TYR A 157 15.84 12.83 -2.55
C TYR A 157 17.18 12.39 -1.98
N LEU A 158 17.22 11.39 -1.12
CA LEU A 158 18.43 10.91 -0.46
C LEU A 158 19.34 10.14 -1.42
N THR A 159 18.77 9.42 -2.38
CA THR A 159 19.50 8.53 -3.30
C THR A 159 19.72 9.13 -4.69
N GLY A 160 19.16 10.31 -4.95
CA GLY A 160 19.22 10.95 -6.28
C GLY A 160 18.43 10.21 -7.35
N GLY A 161 17.29 9.60 -6.98
CA GLY A 161 16.41 8.86 -7.88
C GLY A 161 16.96 7.50 -8.29
N SER A 162 17.69 6.84 -7.38
CA SER A 162 18.15 5.47 -7.58
C SER A 162 16.98 4.50 -7.59
N TYR A 163 17.02 3.52 -8.49
CA TYR A 163 15.97 2.51 -8.56
C TYR A 163 16.04 1.55 -7.37
N VAL A 164 14.90 1.30 -6.77
CA VAL A 164 14.66 0.23 -5.80
C VAL A 164 13.51 -0.66 -6.27
N THR A 165 13.41 -1.91 -5.78
CA THR A 165 12.26 -2.76 -6.13
C THR A 165 10.95 -2.15 -5.65
N THR A 166 9.86 -2.44 -6.34
CA THR A 166 8.53 -1.93 -6.00
C THR A 166 8.13 -2.26 -4.56
N ASP A 167 8.37 -3.49 -4.13
CA ASP A 167 8.04 -3.93 -2.77
C ASP A 167 8.83 -3.11 -1.72
N VAL A 168 10.09 -2.79 -1.99
CA VAL A 168 10.93 -1.95 -1.10
C VAL A 168 10.48 -0.50 -1.14
N ALA A 169 10.12 0.04 -2.30
CA ALA A 169 9.57 1.39 -2.41
C ALA A 169 8.30 1.55 -1.57
N GLU A 170 7.40 0.56 -1.63
CA GLU A 170 6.17 0.56 -0.83
C GLU A 170 6.42 0.33 0.67
N LEU A 171 7.48 -0.35 1.06
CA LEU A 171 7.91 -0.42 2.45
C LEU A 171 8.27 0.97 2.99
N MET A 172 8.96 1.78 2.18
CA MET A 172 9.37 3.13 2.57
C MET A 172 8.19 4.09 2.66
N SER A 173 7.26 4.04 1.69
CA SER A 173 6.07 4.89 1.68
C SER A 173 5.13 4.57 2.83
N GLN A 174 4.80 3.32 3.05
CA GLN A 174 3.95 2.88 4.17
C GLN A 174 4.65 3.06 5.52
N GLY A 175 5.97 2.86 5.58
CA GLY A 175 6.78 3.19 6.75
C GLY A 175 6.70 4.66 7.12
N MET A 176 6.72 5.57 6.14
CA MET A 176 6.58 7.00 6.37
C MET A 176 5.19 7.36 6.93
N GLU A 177 4.13 6.68 6.50
CA GLU A 177 2.80 6.87 7.07
C GLU A 177 2.80 6.57 8.57
N TYR A 178 3.37 5.43 8.99
CA TYR A 178 3.45 5.03 10.40
C TYR A 178 4.36 5.95 11.21
N MET A 179 5.55 6.25 10.71
CA MET A 179 6.51 7.11 11.43
C MET A 179 5.96 8.53 11.57
N SER A 180 5.29 9.06 10.54
CA SER A 180 4.65 10.37 10.64
C SER A 180 3.62 10.43 11.76
N LEU A 181 2.84 9.38 11.98
CA LEU A 181 1.88 9.30 13.09
C LEU A 181 2.55 9.22 14.46
N CYS A 182 3.72 8.57 14.56
CA CYS A 182 4.48 8.51 15.82
C CYS A 182 5.06 9.87 16.21
N TYR A 183 5.44 10.69 15.23
CA TYR A 183 6.22 11.90 15.47
C TYR A 183 5.48 13.21 15.23
N ALA A 184 4.36 13.21 14.49
CA ALA A 184 3.59 14.43 14.28
C ALA A 184 2.95 14.95 15.57
N THR A 185 2.90 16.29 15.69
CA THR A 185 2.29 17.00 16.83
C THR A 185 1.17 17.94 16.40
N GLU A 186 1.00 18.16 15.11
CA GLU A 186 -0.04 18.98 14.50
C GLU A 186 -0.99 18.10 13.64
N PRO A 187 -2.25 18.51 13.43
CA PRO A 187 -2.85 19.75 13.90
C PRO A 187 -3.35 19.70 15.36
N SER A 188 -3.55 18.56 15.97
CA SER A 188 -3.85 18.37 17.40
C SER A 188 -3.83 16.90 17.79
N ALA A 189 -3.61 16.60 19.08
CA ALA A 189 -3.62 15.22 19.58
C ALA A 189 -4.90 14.44 19.23
N GLN A 190 -6.10 15.08 19.31
CA GLN A 190 -7.35 14.42 18.95
C GLN A 190 -7.42 14.06 17.46
N VAL A 191 -6.89 14.90 16.56
CA VAL A 191 -6.86 14.63 15.12
C VAL A 191 -5.85 13.53 14.82
N LEU A 192 -4.69 13.56 15.46
CA LEU A 192 -3.66 12.52 15.30
C LEU A 192 -4.15 11.16 15.78
N ASP A 193 -4.89 11.11 16.90
CA ASP A 193 -5.52 9.87 17.36
C ASP A 193 -6.52 9.32 16.34
N THR A 194 -7.32 10.21 15.72
CA THR A 194 -8.23 9.80 14.64
C THR A 194 -7.48 9.33 13.41
N ALA A 195 -6.35 9.97 13.04
CA ALA A 195 -5.51 9.56 11.91
C ALA A 195 -4.86 8.19 12.18
N ARG A 196 -4.45 7.92 13.43
CA ARG A 196 -3.91 6.62 13.83
C ARG A 196 -4.96 5.52 13.71
N GLN A 197 -6.18 5.76 14.21
CA GLN A 197 -7.28 4.80 14.05
C GLN A 197 -7.60 4.53 12.57
N LEU A 198 -7.58 5.56 11.73
CA LEU A 198 -7.74 5.38 10.28
C LEU A 198 -6.60 4.56 9.68
N LYS A 199 -5.33 4.88 10.02
CA LYS A 199 -4.17 4.12 9.50
C LYS A 199 -4.25 2.63 9.85
N MET A 200 -4.66 2.29 11.07
CA MET A 200 -4.81 0.89 11.45
C MET A 200 -5.95 0.20 10.68
N ALA A 201 -7.08 0.88 10.49
CA ALA A 201 -8.19 0.35 9.69
C ALA A 201 -7.82 0.24 8.21
N ASP A 202 -7.11 1.23 7.67
CA ASP A 202 -6.61 1.25 6.30
C ASP A 202 -5.56 0.16 6.06
N SER A 203 -4.65 -0.04 7.01
CA SER A 203 -3.67 -1.12 6.97
C SER A 203 -4.33 -2.50 6.91
N LEU A 204 -5.38 -2.74 7.71
CA LEU A 204 -6.18 -3.96 7.59
C LEU A 204 -6.88 -4.05 6.23
N GLY A 205 -7.39 -2.92 5.71
CA GLY A 205 -7.95 -2.80 4.38
C GLY A 205 -6.94 -3.10 3.27
N VAL A 206 -5.68 -2.71 3.44
CA VAL A 206 -4.58 -3.03 2.52
C VAL A 206 -4.34 -4.54 2.47
N TYR A 207 -4.21 -5.21 3.62
CA TYR A 207 -4.06 -6.67 3.64
C TYR A 207 -5.20 -7.38 2.92
N VAL A 208 -6.44 -7.02 3.21
CA VAL A 208 -7.62 -7.72 2.67
C VAL A 208 -7.93 -7.29 1.24
N GLY A 209 -7.95 -5.98 0.98
CA GLY A 209 -8.36 -5.42 -0.31
C GLY A 209 -7.34 -5.66 -1.40
N GLN A 210 -6.06 -5.44 -1.14
CA GLN A 210 -5.02 -5.65 -2.15
C GLN A 210 -4.77 -7.14 -2.40
N ALA A 211 -4.93 -8.01 -1.38
CA ALA A 211 -4.94 -9.46 -1.57
C ALA A 211 -6.13 -9.92 -2.42
N ALA A 212 -7.31 -9.32 -2.26
CA ALA A 212 -8.46 -9.57 -3.11
C ALA A 212 -8.17 -9.16 -4.57
N TYR A 213 -7.61 -7.97 -4.79
CA TYR A 213 -7.23 -7.50 -6.12
C TYR A 213 -6.18 -8.40 -6.78
N TYR A 214 -5.15 -8.81 -6.05
CA TYR A 214 -4.19 -9.77 -6.55
C TYR A 214 -4.84 -11.12 -6.90
N SER A 215 -5.73 -11.63 -6.04
CA SER A 215 -6.46 -12.87 -6.31
C SER A 215 -7.34 -12.79 -7.56
N PHE A 216 -7.91 -11.61 -7.84
CA PHE A 216 -8.62 -11.35 -9.08
C PHE A 216 -7.68 -11.39 -10.29
N GLU A 217 -6.57 -10.64 -10.26
CA GLU A 217 -5.61 -10.59 -11.37
C GLU A 217 -5.09 -12.00 -11.69
N ARG A 218 -4.67 -12.74 -10.67
CA ARG A 218 -4.16 -14.10 -10.84
C ARG A 218 -5.15 -15.01 -11.57
N GLN A 219 -6.42 -14.99 -11.16
CA GLN A 219 -7.47 -15.77 -11.83
C GLN A 219 -7.78 -15.24 -13.24
N ALA A 220 -7.78 -13.92 -13.42
CA ALA A 220 -8.04 -13.29 -14.72
C ALA A 220 -6.97 -13.67 -15.75
N TYR A 221 -5.69 -13.71 -15.35
CA TYR A 221 -4.57 -14.09 -16.23
C TYR A 221 -4.47 -15.59 -16.50
N GLN A 222 -5.23 -16.44 -15.79
CA GLN A 222 -5.39 -17.86 -16.14
C GLN A 222 -6.43 -18.08 -17.24
N LEU A 223 -7.30 -17.12 -17.53
CA LEU A 223 -8.28 -17.23 -18.61
C LEU A 223 -7.58 -17.11 -19.97
N THR A 224 -7.93 -17.99 -20.89
CA THR A 224 -7.38 -18.01 -22.26
C THR A 224 -8.45 -18.25 -23.32
N GLY A 225 -8.18 -17.84 -24.56
CA GLY A 225 -9.07 -18.11 -25.70
C GLY A 225 -10.52 -17.67 -25.48
N ASP A 226 -11.45 -18.59 -25.67
CA ASP A 226 -12.90 -18.30 -25.57
C ASP A 226 -13.37 -18.04 -24.11
N ASP A 227 -12.57 -18.40 -23.11
CA ASP A 227 -12.91 -18.18 -21.70
C ASP A 227 -12.49 -16.76 -21.23
N LEU A 228 -11.60 -16.09 -21.93
CA LEU A 228 -11.17 -14.72 -21.61
C LEU A 228 -12.22 -13.71 -22.11
N THR A 229 -13.24 -13.50 -21.29
CA THR A 229 -14.40 -12.62 -21.58
C THR A 229 -14.68 -11.67 -20.42
N VAL A 230 -15.35 -10.55 -20.71
CA VAL A 230 -15.78 -9.60 -19.66
C VAL A 230 -16.73 -10.26 -18.66
N GLU A 231 -17.63 -11.15 -19.12
CA GLU A 231 -18.54 -11.88 -18.26
C GLU A 231 -17.81 -12.78 -17.26
N ASN A 232 -16.77 -13.48 -17.70
CA ASN A 232 -15.98 -14.32 -16.80
C ASN A 232 -15.13 -13.48 -15.84
N LEU A 233 -14.58 -12.35 -16.29
CA LEU A 233 -13.88 -11.39 -15.41
C LEU A 233 -14.82 -10.86 -14.32
N ASN A 234 -16.03 -10.44 -14.67
CA ASN A 234 -17.02 -10.00 -13.69
C ASN A 234 -17.40 -11.12 -12.70
N ALA A 235 -17.52 -12.35 -13.18
CA ALA A 235 -17.83 -13.49 -12.33
C ALA A 235 -16.69 -13.78 -11.32
N ILE A 236 -15.43 -13.75 -11.78
CA ILE A 236 -14.25 -13.91 -10.91
C ILE A 236 -14.21 -12.77 -9.88
N TYR A 237 -14.39 -11.52 -10.30
CA TYR A 237 -14.33 -10.39 -9.40
C TYR A 237 -15.44 -10.44 -8.32
N SER A 238 -16.64 -10.87 -8.69
CA SER A 238 -17.74 -11.11 -7.75
C SER A 238 -17.46 -12.25 -6.78
N GLN A 239 -16.80 -13.32 -7.22
CA GLN A 239 -16.40 -14.42 -6.34
C GLN A 239 -15.33 -13.98 -5.36
N VAL A 240 -14.32 -13.27 -5.83
CA VAL A 240 -13.26 -12.70 -4.97
C VAL A 240 -13.86 -11.76 -3.92
N ALA A 241 -14.85 -10.94 -4.30
CA ALA A 241 -15.55 -10.09 -3.34
C ALA A 241 -16.17 -10.89 -2.18
N GLN A 242 -16.77 -12.03 -2.47
CA GLN A 242 -17.34 -12.93 -1.44
C GLN A 242 -16.24 -13.56 -0.58
N ASP A 243 -15.16 -14.02 -1.21
CA ASP A 243 -14.05 -14.70 -0.52
C ASP A 243 -13.28 -13.77 0.43
N PHE A 244 -13.34 -12.46 0.20
CA PHE A 244 -12.65 -11.42 0.99
C PHE A 244 -13.62 -10.48 1.74
N GLY A 245 -14.90 -10.83 1.89
CA GLY A 245 -15.86 -10.10 2.74
C GLY A 245 -16.35 -8.76 2.20
N PHE A 246 -16.22 -8.50 0.89
CA PHE A 246 -16.65 -7.24 0.28
C PHE A 246 -18.10 -7.23 -0.21
N ASP A 247 -18.78 -8.34 -0.23
CA ASP A 247 -20.18 -8.43 -0.67
C ASP A 247 -21.15 -7.61 0.21
N SER A 248 -20.78 -7.39 1.48
CA SER A 248 -21.54 -6.57 2.43
C SER A 248 -21.40 -5.05 2.22
N VAL A 249 -20.35 -4.58 1.52
CA VAL A 249 -20.04 -3.14 1.35
C VAL A 249 -20.42 -2.58 -0.02
N GLY A 250 -21.15 -3.33 -0.84
CA GLY A 250 -21.67 -2.83 -2.12
C GLY A 250 -20.70 -2.93 -3.29
N TRP A 251 -19.96 -4.01 -3.35
CA TRP A 251 -19.04 -4.33 -4.44
C TRP A 251 -19.75 -4.40 -5.81
N ASP A 252 -19.25 -3.64 -6.79
CA ASP A 252 -19.77 -3.68 -8.17
C ASP A 252 -19.02 -4.77 -8.96
N GLU A 253 -19.72 -5.65 -9.64
CA GLU A 253 -19.13 -6.72 -10.47
C GLU A 253 -18.16 -6.21 -11.54
N ALA A 254 -18.31 -4.97 -11.98
CA ALA A 254 -17.44 -4.30 -12.94
C ALA A 254 -16.43 -3.33 -12.30
N GLY A 255 -16.37 -3.25 -10.95
CA GLY A 255 -15.51 -2.31 -10.21
C GLY A 255 -14.02 -2.49 -10.50
N TRP A 256 -13.58 -3.67 -10.93
CA TRP A 256 -12.22 -3.89 -11.40
C TRP A 256 -11.79 -2.94 -12.54
N THR A 257 -12.74 -2.40 -13.29
CA THR A 257 -12.44 -1.43 -14.37
C THR A 257 -11.96 -0.08 -13.86
N GLU A 258 -12.10 0.21 -12.58
CA GLU A 258 -11.67 1.45 -11.94
C GLU A 258 -10.27 1.33 -11.34
N ILE A 259 -9.74 0.10 -11.23
CA ILE A 259 -8.42 -0.14 -10.65
C ILE A 259 -7.34 0.08 -11.72
N THR A 260 -6.68 1.21 -11.65
CA THR A 260 -5.68 1.65 -12.64
C THR A 260 -4.53 0.65 -12.78
N HIS A 261 -4.08 0.06 -11.67
CA HIS A 261 -2.97 -0.89 -11.66
C HIS A 261 -3.20 -2.10 -12.55
N PHE A 262 -4.41 -2.64 -12.64
CA PHE A 262 -4.71 -3.78 -13.53
C PHE A 262 -4.37 -3.48 -14.99
N PHE A 263 -4.53 -2.23 -15.40
CA PHE A 263 -4.25 -1.81 -16.78
C PHE A 263 -2.80 -1.43 -17.00
N THR A 264 -2.17 -0.76 -16.03
CA THR A 264 -0.83 -0.18 -16.17
C THR A 264 0.28 -1.08 -15.64
N ASN A 265 0.08 -1.66 -14.48
CA ASN A 265 1.09 -2.39 -13.70
C ASN A 265 0.49 -3.67 -13.10
N PRO A 266 0.20 -4.71 -13.91
CA PRO A 266 -0.43 -5.92 -13.41
C PRO A 266 0.41 -6.57 -12.30
N PHE A 267 -0.26 -7.14 -11.31
CA PHE A 267 0.34 -7.75 -10.11
C PHE A 267 1.15 -6.78 -9.23
N TYR A 268 0.99 -5.48 -9.43
CA TYR A 268 1.59 -4.46 -8.55
C TYR A 268 1.02 -4.56 -7.13
N VAL A 269 -0.28 -4.75 -7.02
CA VAL A 269 -1.06 -4.61 -5.78
C VAL A 269 -0.60 -5.50 -4.63
N ILE A 270 0.03 -6.64 -4.91
CA ILE A 270 0.60 -7.51 -3.86
C ILE A 270 1.79 -6.84 -3.15
N SER A 271 2.50 -5.91 -3.80
CA SER A 271 3.55 -5.11 -3.17
C SER A 271 3.04 -4.39 -1.94
N TYR A 272 1.85 -3.78 -2.02
CA TYR A 272 1.23 -3.12 -0.86
C TYR A 272 1.04 -4.07 0.33
N VAL A 273 0.65 -5.32 0.06
CA VAL A 273 0.37 -6.29 1.12
C VAL A 273 1.64 -6.72 1.85
N VAL A 274 2.67 -7.12 1.09
CA VAL A 274 3.92 -7.62 1.68
C VAL A 274 4.73 -6.53 2.34
N SER A 275 4.67 -5.32 1.79
CA SER A 275 5.40 -4.15 2.31
C SER A 275 4.73 -3.57 3.56
N ASN A 276 3.40 -3.64 3.65
CA ASN A 276 2.66 -3.16 4.82
C ASN A 276 3.07 -3.90 6.10
N ASP A 277 3.40 -5.19 6.02
CA ASP A 277 3.90 -5.92 7.17
C ASP A 277 5.26 -5.40 7.64
N GLY A 278 6.20 -5.18 6.75
CA GLY A 278 7.50 -4.59 7.10
C GLY A 278 7.35 -3.21 7.74
N ALA A 279 6.46 -2.36 7.19
CA ALA A 279 6.15 -1.06 7.75
C ALA A 279 5.49 -1.15 9.14
N MET A 280 4.62 -2.15 9.35
CA MET A 280 4.01 -2.41 10.67
C MET A 280 5.06 -2.88 11.69
N GLN A 281 6.04 -3.68 11.29
CA GLN A 281 7.13 -4.08 12.17
C GLN A 281 7.93 -2.86 12.65
N LEU A 282 8.25 -1.92 11.77
CA LEU A 282 8.90 -0.66 12.16
C LEU A 282 8.05 0.12 13.17
N TYR A 283 6.73 0.20 12.94
CA TYR A 283 5.81 0.84 13.88
C TYR A 283 5.81 0.14 15.25
N GLN A 284 5.74 -1.19 15.27
CA GLN A 284 5.78 -1.98 16.52
C GLN A 284 7.10 -1.75 17.27
N MET A 285 8.25 -1.76 16.58
CA MET A 285 9.55 -1.45 17.18
C MET A 285 9.57 -0.05 17.81
N GLU A 286 8.97 0.95 17.15
CA GLU A 286 8.87 2.31 17.66
C GLU A 286 7.97 2.41 18.90
N GLN A 287 6.90 1.61 18.97
CA GLN A 287 6.04 1.55 20.16
C GLN A 287 6.71 0.83 21.33
N ASP A 288 7.51 -0.20 21.06
CA ASP A 288 8.20 -0.97 22.09
C ASP A 288 9.41 -0.21 22.68
N GLU A 289 10.19 0.45 21.82
CA GLU A 289 11.34 1.24 22.22
C GLU A 289 11.43 2.51 21.35
N ALA A 290 11.14 3.65 21.98
CA ALA A 290 11.11 4.94 21.28
C ALA A 290 12.45 5.23 20.55
N GLY A 291 12.38 5.49 19.27
CA GLY A 291 13.49 5.73 18.38
C GLY A 291 14.03 4.50 17.64
N ALA A 292 13.72 3.27 18.10
CA ALA A 292 14.24 2.05 17.46
C ALA A 292 13.69 1.86 16.03
N GLY A 293 12.38 2.02 15.86
CA GLY A 293 11.74 1.96 14.55
C GLY A 293 12.22 3.06 13.61
N LEU A 294 12.36 4.29 14.13
CA LEU A 294 12.85 5.42 13.34
C LEU A 294 14.32 5.24 12.90
N GLU A 295 15.19 4.74 13.77
CA GLU A 295 16.60 4.51 13.44
C GLU A 295 16.72 3.54 12.25
N LEU A 296 15.98 2.42 12.29
CA LEU A 296 15.96 1.46 11.21
C LEU A 296 15.30 2.03 9.94
N PHE A 297 14.21 2.80 10.09
CA PHE A 297 13.53 3.43 8.97
C PHE A 297 14.42 4.42 8.22
N LEU A 298 15.23 5.21 8.92
CA LEU A 298 16.22 6.11 8.32
C LEU A 298 17.25 5.35 7.47
N GLU A 299 17.71 4.19 7.96
CA GLU A 299 18.62 3.35 7.17
C GLU A 299 17.94 2.79 5.91
N LEU A 300 16.66 2.40 5.99
CA LEU A 300 15.90 1.90 4.84
C LEU A 300 15.72 2.98 3.77
N LEU A 301 15.44 4.22 4.17
CA LEU A 301 15.27 5.35 3.24
C LEU A 301 16.52 5.68 2.42
N GLU A 302 17.71 5.26 2.87
CA GLU A 302 18.97 5.43 2.15
C GLU A 302 19.31 4.23 1.23
N THR A 303 18.39 3.28 1.03
CA THR A 303 18.62 2.14 0.14
C THR A 303 18.65 2.59 -1.32
N GLU A 304 19.77 2.30 -2.00
CA GLU A 304 20.06 2.68 -3.39
C GLU A 304 20.13 1.46 -4.33
N GLU A 305 19.92 0.26 -3.81
CA GLU A 305 20.14 -0.99 -4.54
C GLU A 305 18.82 -1.64 -4.94
N ASP A 306 18.82 -2.32 -6.07
CA ASP A 306 17.74 -3.19 -6.55
C ASP A 306 17.73 -4.51 -5.74
N ILE A 307 17.44 -4.37 -4.45
CA ILE A 307 17.44 -5.48 -3.49
C ILE A 307 16.01 -6.02 -3.34
N PRO A 308 15.78 -7.34 -3.43
CA PRO A 308 14.47 -7.90 -3.14
C PRO A 308 14.04 -7.71 -1.69
N LEU A 309 12.73 -7.58 -1.47
CA LEU A 309 12.16 -7.25 -0.15
C LEU A 309 12.58 -8.23 0.94
N LEU A 310 12.44 -9.55 0.72
CA LEU A 310 12.75 -10.54 1.77
C LEU A 310 14.23 -10.52 2.16
N THR A 311 15.13 -10.38 1.18
CA THR A 311 16.57 -10.21 1.43
C THR A 311 16.82 -8.94 2.25
N LEU A 312 16.14 -7.83 1.94
CA LEU A 312 16.27 -6.60 2.72
C LEU A 312 15.78 -6.79 4.15
N LEU A 313 14.59 -7.36 4.34
CA LEU A 313 14.02 -7.63 5.67
C LEU A 313 14.94 -8.52 6.51
N GLU A 314 15.43 -9.64 5.95
CA GLU A 314 16.38 -10.52 6.63
C GLU A 314 17.66 -9.79 7.04
N SER A 315 18.21 -8.93 6.17
CA SER A 315 19.42 -8.15 6.45
C SER A 315 19.24 -7.16 7.61
N LYS A 316 18.00 -6.78 7.89
CA LYS A 316 17.59 -5.83 8.94
C LYS A 316 16.98 -6.53 10.16
N GLU A 317 17.08 -7.85 10.24
CA GLU A 317 16.51 -8.66 11.32
C GLU A 317 14.99 -8.51 11.47
N LEU A 318 14.29 -8.16 10.38
CA LEU A 318 12.84 -8.15 10.28
C LEU A 318 12.33 -9.51 9.79
N GLU A 319 11.13 -9.88 10.23
CA GLU A 319 10.52 -11.17 9.89
C GLU A 319 9.88 -11.13 8.48
N SER A 320 9.76 -12.29 7.86
CA SER A 320 9.05 -12.44 6.58
C SER A 320 7.55 -12.20 6.76
N PRO A 321 6.88 -11.42 5.90
CA PRO A 321 5.43 -11.21 5.95
C PRO A 321 4.64 -12.52 5.88
N PHE A 322 5.17 -13.53 5.20
CA PHE A 322 4.52 -14.83 5.02
C PHE A 322 4.42 -15.67 6.31
N GLU A 323 5.14 -15.29 7.36
CA GLU A 323 5.15 -15.99 8.65
C GLU A 323 4.40 -15.21 9.75
N ARG A 324 3.81 -14.04 9.42
CA ARG A 324 3.34 -13.08 10.42
C ARG A 324 1.83 -12.82 10.46
N VAL A 325 1.03 -13.39 9.56
CA VAL A 325 -0.40 -13.11 9.47
C VAL A 325 -1.13 -13.24 10.82
N SER A 326 -0.80 -14.28 11.60
CA SER A 326 -1.40 -14.46 12.93
C SER A 326 -1.00 -13.36 13.92
N GLN A 327 0.25 -12.87 13.90
CA GLN A 327 0.72 -11.76 14.75
C GLN A 327 0.05 -10.45 14.34
N VAL A 328 -0.07 -10.22 13.03
CA VAL A 328 -0.79 -9.06 12.46
C VAL A 328 -2.25 -9.07 12.90
N ALA A 329 -2.90 -10.25 12.84
CA ALA A 329 -4.28 -10.40 13.31
C ALA A 329 -4.43 -10.07 14.81
N GLU A 330 -3.47 -10.47 15.63
CA GLU A 330 -3.45 -10.15 17.07
C GLU A 330 -3.34 -8.63 17.27
N THR A 331 -2.44 -7.97 16.54
CA THR A 331 -2.28 -6.51 16.59
C THR A 331 -3.59 -5.78 16.28
N PHE A 332 -4.32 -6.20 15.24
CA PHE A 332 -5.61 -5.59 14.90
C PHE A 332 -6.70 -5.91 15.93
N ARG A 333 -6.71 -7.12 16.51
CA ARG A 333 -7.65 -7.46 17.59
C ARG A 333 -7.44 -6.55 18.81
N GLU A 334 -6.19 -6.32 19.20
CA GLU A 334 -5.86 -5.42 20.31
C GLU A 334 -6.23 -3.95 19.98
N GLU A 335 -5.88 -3.48 18.80
CA GLU A 335 -6.13 -2.09 18.40
C GLU A 335 -7.62 -1.75 18.36
N PHE A 336 -8.46 -2.66 17.89
CA PHE A 336 -9.89 -2.44 17.74
C PHE A 336 -10.75 -3.01 18.88
N ASP A 337 -10.14 -3.48 19.99
CA ASP A 337 -10.86 -4.11 21.12
C ASP A 337 -11.77 -5.28 20.65
N LEU A 338 -11.38 -5.98 19.59
CA LEU A 338 -12.13 -7.11 19.05
C LEU A 338 -11.82 -8.36 19.86
N VAL A 339 -12.69 -8.70 20.79
CA VAL A 339 -12.60 -9.95 21.57
C VAL A 339 -12.84 -11.14 20.65
N THR A 340 -11.85 -11.98 20.47
CA THR A 340 -12.06 -13.29 19.87
C THR A 340 -12.98 -14.09 20.78
N ASP A 341 -14.23 -14.29 20.39
CA ASP A 341 -15.00 -15.42 20.91
C ASP A 341 -14.20 -16.67 20.53
N GLY A 342 -13.53 -17.23 21.54
CA GLY A 342 -12.58 -18.30 21.36
C GLY A 342 -13.13 -19.38 20.45
N ALA A 343 -12.38 -19.74 19.44
CA ALA A 343 -12.58 -20.94 18.65
C ALA A 343 -12.60 -22.13 19.63
N GLY A 344 -13.75 -22.40 20.11
CA GLY A 344 -14.05 -23.42 21.09
C GLY A 344 -15.23 -24.25 20.65
N ARG A 345 -14.96 -25.28 19.90
CA ARG A 345 -15.54 -26.61 19.98
C ARG A 345 -15.72 -27.30 18.65
#